data_a78bd4012dda952034c317f8fce8f45a
#
_entry.id   a78bd4012dda952034c317f8fce8f45a
#
_cell.length_a   1.000
_cell.length_b   1.000
_cell.length_c   1.000
_cell.angle_alpha   90.00
_cell.angle_beta   90.00
_cell.angle_gamma   90.00
#
_symmetry.space_group_name_H-M   'P 1'
#
loop_
_entity.id
_entity.type
_entity.pdbx_description
1 polymer ?
#
loop_
_entity_poly.entity_id
_entity_poly.type
_entity_poly.pdbx_seq_one_letter_code
_entity_poly.pdbx_strand_id
1 'polypeptide(L)'
;MSILDTIVEQKKREVAMLPARVIAAGDLRDAMLERGERRDFIAALCQPGSRSAAVPAAGSGGVPPRETSPTGTAGKPAGGTPAPHPPIALIAEVKKASPSAGVICKDFDPVRIAREYEAAGASCLSVLTDEKFFQGSLDYLRQIRAAVRLPLLRKDFIIDERQILEAIEWGADAILLIVAILSDEQLKKFHSLATEAGLAALVEVHDEAELERAMKISPLLIGVNNRNLKTFKVDLVTTERLAARLKSRAGFQPALDRQDARPTLLVAESGIHTRTDVERLKQCGAKAVLVGESLMRGGDIGTKVRELIG
;
A
#
# COMPACT_ATOMS: atom_id res chain seq x y z
N MET A 1 -2.74 14.48 24.82
CA MET A 1 -1.91 13.54 24.02
C MET A 1 -2.87 12.67 23.24
N SER A 2 -2.77 12.67 21.91
CA SER A 2 -3.61 11.82 21.06
C SER A 2 -3.14 10.37 21.15
N ILE A 3 -3.96 9.43 20.67
CA ILE A 3 -3.54 8.02 20.58
C ILE A 3 -2.32 7.88 19.63
N LEU A 4 -2.27 8.69 18.59
CA LEU A 4 -1.13 8.71 17.65
C LEU A 4 0.16 9.12 18.36
N ASP A 5 0.13 10.16 19.20
CA ASP A 5 1.29 10.58 20.00
C ASP A 5 1.77 9.44 20.92
N THR A 6 0.81 8.73 21.54
CA THR A 6 1.12 7.58 22.42
C THR A 6 1.78 6.45 21.63
N ILE A 7 1.31 6.16 20.43
CA ILE A 7 1.89 5.13 19.54
C ILE A 7 3.31 5.55 19.13
N VAL A 8 3.51 6.80 18.71
CA VAL A 8 4.80 7.31 18.29
C VAL A 8 5.81 7.26 19.44
N GLU A 9 5.42 7.64 20.66
CA GLU A 9 6.31 7.56 21.84
C GLU A 9 6.67 6.10 22.18
N GLN A 10 5.75 5.17 22.02
CA GLN A 10 6.06 3.75 22.16
C GLN A 10 7.02 3.28 21.06
N LYS A 11 6.80 3.68 19.81
CA LYS A 11 7.63 3.31 18.68
C LYS A 11 9.06 3.85 18.83
N LYS A 12 9.25 5.06 19.38
CA LYS A 12 10.58 5.59 19.73
C LYS A 12 11.33 4.68 20.70
N ARG A 13 10.63 4.10 21.69
CA ARG A 13 11.23 3.15 22.63
C ARG A 13 11.63 1.85 21.95
N GLU A 14 10.78 1.34 21.06
CA GLU A 14 11.07 0.13 20.27
C GLU A 14 12.29 0.34 19.36
N VAL A 15 12.32 1.44 18.64
CA VAL A 15 13.44 1.83 17.76
C VAL A 15 14.74 2.01 18.55
N ALA A 16 14.68 2.53 19.79
CA ALA A 16 15.87 2.68 20.65
C ALA A 16 16.49 1.33 21.03
N MET A 17 15.75 0.23 20.97
CA MET A 17 16.26 -1.13 21.21
C MET A 17 16.89 -1.76 19.97
N LEU A 18 16.68 -1.20 18.77
CA LEU A 18 17.32 -1.68 17.56
C LEU A 18 18.83 -1.37 17.59
N PRO A 19 19.68 -2.23 16.99
CA PRO A 19 21.12 -1.97 16.92
C PRO A 19 21.42 -0.58 16.36
N ALA A 20 22.32 0.14 17.01
CA ALA A 20 22.77 1.45 16.56
C ALA A 20 23.51 1.30 15.21
N ARG A 21 22.86 1.70 14.12
CA ARG A 21 23.39 1.58 12.76
C ARG A 21 22.84 2.73 11.91
N VAL A 22 23.71 3.32 11.10
CA VAL A 22 23.28 4.22 10.02
C VAL A 22 22.94 3.35 8.81
N ILE A 23 21.76 3.51 8.27
CA ILE A 23 21.29 2.76 7.11
C ILE A 23 21.49 3.62 5.86
N ALA A 24 22.29 3.12 4.92
CA ALA A 24 22.45 3.71 3.59
C ALA A 24 21.61 2.94 2.55
N ALA A 25 21.38 3.55 1.38
CA ALA A 25 20.67 2.89 0.29
C ALA A 25 21.37 1.60 -0.19
N GLY A 26 22.69 1.51 -0.04
CA GLY A 26 23.48 0.29 -0.32
C GLY A 26 23.05 -0.87 0.56
N ASP A 27 23.00 -0.67 1.89
CA ASP A 27 22.59 -1.70 2.84
C ASP A 27 21.21 -2.29 2.52
N LEU A 28 20.27 -1.43 2.12
CA LEU A 28 18.91 -1.85 1.77
C LEU A 28 18.87 -2.64 0.46
N ARG A 29 19.69 -2.25 -0.53
CA ARG A 29 19.81 -2.99 -1.80
C ARG A 29 20.43 -4.36 -1.57
N ASP A 30 21.47 -4.44 -0.75
CA ASP A 30 22.13 -5.71 -0.41
C ASP A 30 21.17 -6.65 0.32
N ALA A 31 20.43 -6.16 1.32
CA ALA A 31 19.40 -6.92 1.99
C ALA A 31 18.29 -7.40 1.02
N MET A 32 17.92 -6.57 0.04
CA MET A 32 16.94 -6.96 -0.98
C MET A 32 17.49 -8.05 -1.90
N LEU A 33 18.78 -8.00 -2.26
CA LEU A 33 19.44 -9.04 -3.05
C LEU A 33 19.56 -10.35 -2.28
N GLU A 34 19.95 -10.30 -1.00
CA GLU A 34 20.04 -11.46 -0.12
C GLU A 34 18.69 -12.14 0.09
N ARG A 35 17.61 -11.35 0.21
CA ARG A 35 16.26 -11.87 0.29
C ARG A 35 15.84 -12.62 -0.98
N GLY A 36 16.35 -12.20 -2.14
CA GLY A 36 16.11 -12.79 -3.45
C GLY A 36 14.80 -12.39 -4.09
N GLU A 37 13.69 -13.09 -3.81
CA GLU A 37 12.40 -12.85 -4.46
C GLU A 37 11.78 -11.50 -4.06
N ARG A 38 11.52 -10.63 -5.06
CA ARG A 38 10.73 -9.41 -4.93
C ARG A 38 9.41 -9.55 -5.68
N ARG A 39 8.32 -9.12 -5.08
CA ARG A 39 7.00 -9.05 -5.72
C ARG A 39 6.65 -7.60 -6.01
N ASP A 40 6.17 -7.33 -7.22
CA ASP A 40 5.88 -5.95 -7.64
C ASP A 40 4.53 -5.49 -7.09
N PHE A 41 4.57 -4.75 -6.00
CA PHE A 41 3.39 -4.21 -5.33
C PHE A 41 2.61 -3.24 -6.23
N ILE A 42 3.32 -2.38 -6.99
CA ILE A 42 2.71 -1.41 -7.90
C ILE A 42 2.02 -2.10 -9.07
N ALA A 43 2.72 -3.07 -9.70
CA ALA A 43 2.15 -3.82 -10.82
C ALA A 43 0.88 -4.59 -10.42
N ALA A 44 0.88 -5.19 -9.21
CA ALA A 44 -0.29 -5.89 -8.68
C ALA A 44 -1.52 -4.98 -8.49
N LEU A 45 -1.31 -3.70 -8.17
CA LEU A 45 -2.39 -2.71 -8.08
C LEU A 45 -2.86 -2.21 -9.45
N CYS A 46 -1.98 -2.20 -10.45
CA CYS A 46 -2.34 -1.77 -11.81
C CYS A 46 -3.09 -2.85 -12.61
N GLN A 47 -2.87 -4.13 -12.28
CA GLN A 47 -3.45 -5.28 -12.99
C GLN A 47 -4.13 -6.24 -12.00
N PRO A 48 -5.23 -5.81 -11.35
CA PRO A 48 -5.93 -6.67 -10.41
C PRO A 48 -6.44 -7.93 -11.11
N GLY A 49 -6.19 -9.10 -10.46
CA GLY A 49 -6.54 -10.41 -11.03
C GLY A 49 -5.43 -11.07 -11.87
N SER A 50 -4.35 -10.37 -12.23
CA SER A 50 -3.16 -11.01 -12.79
C SER A 50 -2.34 -11.62 -11.64
N ARG A 51 -1.94 -12.89 -11.76
CA ARG A 51 -0.99 -13.48 -10.80
C ARG A 51 0.33 -12.73 -10.92
N SER A 52 0.77 -12.11 -9.84
CA SER A 52 2.07 -11.40 -9.79
C SER A 52 3.18 -12.38 -10.19
N ALA A 53 3.86 -12.09 -11.31
CA ALA A 53 5.09 -12.79 -11.65
C ALA A 53 6.20 -12.28 -10.70
N ALA A 54 6.94 -13.20 -10.09
CA ALA A 54 8.13 -12.84 -9.32
C ALA A 54 9.12 -12.10 -10.23
N VAL A 55 9.54 -10.91 -9.82
CA VAL A 55 10.58 -10.15 -10.51
C VAL A 55 11.93 -10.63 -9.96
N PRO A 56 12.82 -11.22 -10.77
CA PRO A 56 14.16 -11.55 -10.31
C PRO A 56 14.87 -10.26 -9.90
N ALA A 57 15.69 -10.34 -8.85
CA ALA A 57 16.57 -9.24 -8.44
C ALA A 57 17.41 -8.81 -9.64
N ALA A 58 17.46 -7.51 -9.91
CA ALA A 58 18.09 -6.96 -11.10
C ALA A 58 19.59 -7.32 -11.17
N GLY A 59 19.88 -8.40 -11.89
CA GLY A 59 21.20 -8.74 -12.39
C GLY A 59 21.35 -8.19 -13.81
N SER A 60 22.45 -7.49 -14.04
CA SER A 60 22.92 -6.83 -15.25
C SER A 60 22.36 -7.32 -16.60
N GLY A 61 21.82 -6.40 -17.40
CA GLY A 61 22.01 -6.28 -18.83
C GLY A 61 21.38 -7.33 -19.74
N GLY A 62 20.20 -7.02 -20.26
CA GLY A 62 19.65 -7.68 -21.44
C GLY A 62 18.45 -6.87 -21.97
N VAL A 63 18.66 -6.17 -23.07
CA VAL A 63 17.60 -5.45 -23.79
C VAL A 63 16.73 -6.49 -24.52
N PRO A 64 15.39 -6.54 -24.28
CA PRO A 64 14.51 -7.42 -25.05
C PRO A 64 14.30 -6.87 -26.46
N PRO A 65 14.07 -7.74 -27.48
CA PRO A 65 13.85 -7.32 -28.86
C PRO A 65 12.49 -6.64 -29.04
N ARG A 66 12.50 -5.64 -29.89
CA ARG A 66 11.37 -4.78 -30.27
C ARG A 66 10.44 -5.57 -31.19
N GLU A 67 9.23 -5.88 -30.75
CA GLU A 67 8.19 -6.41 -31.63
C GLU A 67 7.60 -5.31 -32.50
N THR A 68 7.54 -5.56 -33.81
CA THR A 68 6.97 -4.69 -34.83
C THR A 68 5.45 -4.92 -34.91
N SER A 69 4.67 -3.85 -34.73
CA SER A 69 3.23 -3.87 -34.90
C SER A 69 2.83 -3.84 -36.37
N PRO A 70 1.80 -4.57 -36.81
CA PRO A 70 1.22 -4.41 -38.12
C PRO A 70 0.22 -3.24 -38.15
N THR A 71 0.35 -2.38 -39.15
CA THR A 71 -0.58 -1.32 -39.50
C THR A 71 -1.90 -1.89 -40.03
N GLY A 72 -2.97 -1.69 -39.28
CA GLY A 72 -4.33 -1.99 -39.73
C GLY A 72 -5.25 -0.77 -39.55
N THR A 73 -5.72 -0.21 -40.66
CA THR A 73 -6.73 0.83 -40.71
C THR A 73 -8.07 0.27 -40.22
N ALA A 74 -8.62 0.79 -39.13
CA ALA A 74 -9.94 0.42 -38.65
C ALA A 74 -10.87 1.65 -38.61
N GLY A 75 -12.01 1.51 -39.26
CA GLY A 75 -13.11 2.48 -39.31
C GLY A 75 -13.74 2.71 -37.93
N LYS A 76 -14.27 3.91 -37.76
CA LYS A 76 -14.91 4.44 -36.57
C LYS A 76 -16.29 3.81 -36.40
N PRO A 77 -16.64 3.08 -35.33
CA PRO A 77 -17.99 2.78 -34.96
C PRO A 77 -18.56 3.87 -34.05
N ALA A 78 -19.74 4.37 -34.39
CA ALA A 78 -20.54 5.24 -33.55
C ALA A 78 -21.26 4.40 -32.48
N GLY A 79 -21.35 4.95 -31.23
CA GLY A 79 -22.27 4.46 -30.19
C GLY A 79 -21.73 3.27 -29.39
N GLY A 80 -20.61 3.46 -28.65
CA GLY A 80 -20.16 2.47 -27.69
C GLY A 80 -20.70 2.74 -26.28
N THR A 81 -21.33 1.74 -25.69
CA THR A 81 -21.50 1.64 -24.23
C THR A 81 -20.16 2.00 -23.56
N PRO A 82 -20.14 2.82 -22.49
CA PRO A 82 -18.88 3.13 -21.82
C PRO A 82 -18.16 1.84 -21.48
N ALA A 83 -16.90 1.73 -21.88
CA ALA A 83 -16.09 0.56 -21.55
C ALA A 83 -16.14 0.35 -20.02
N PRO A 84 -16.34 -0.89 -19.53
CA PRO A 84 -16.37 -1.15 -18.10
C PRO A 84 -15.05 -0.65 -17.51
N HIS A 85 -15.15 0.20 -16.50
CA HIS A 85 -13.94 0.66 -15.77
C HIS A 85 -13.17 -0.54 -15.27
N PRO A 86 -11.81 -0.53 -15.37
CA PRO A 86 -11.02 -1.65 -14.89
C PRO A 86 -11.35 -1.95 -13.42
N PRO A 87 -11.29 -3.21 -13.01
CA PRO A 87 -11.58 -3.58 -11.62
C PRO A 87 -10.67 -2.81 -10.66
N ILE A 88 -11.18 -2.48 -9.48
CA ILE A 88 -10.39 -1.85 -8.43
C ILE A 88 -9.54 -2.90 -7.72
N ALA A 89 -8.28 -2.59 -7.39
CA ALA A 89 -7.42 -3.50 -6.66
C ALA A 89 -7.78 -3.54 -5.17
N LEU A 90 -7.68 -4.71 -4.54
CA LEU A 90 -7.86 -4.88 -3.11
C LEU A 90 -6.52 -5.14 -2.42
N ILE A 91 -6.15 -4.28 -1.48
CA ILE A 91 -5.14 -4.53 -0.47
C ILE A 91 -5.87 -5.05 0.77
N ALA A 92 -5.86 -6.38 0.98
CA ALA A 92 -6.55 -7.00 2.10
C ALA A 92 -5.68 -6.96 3.36
N GLU A 93 -6.22 -6.45 4.47
CA GLU A 93 -5.45 -6.24 5.69
C GLU A 93 -5.61 -7.39 6.68
N VAL A 94 -4.49 -8.00 7.05
CA VAL A 94 -4.38 -9.02 8.10
C VAL A 94 -4.18 -8.32 9.43
N LYS A 95 -5.27 -8.23 10.24
CA LYS A 95 -5.31 -7.44 11.47
C LYS A 95 -6.06 -8.15 12.60
N LYS A 96 -5.37 -8.42 13.71
CA LYS A 96 -5.95 -9.08 14.88
C LYS A 96 -6.77 -8.13 15.75
N ALA A 97 -6.24 -6.92 15.99
CA ALA A 97 -6.83 -5.93 16.87
C ALA A 97 -6.59 -4.51 16.38
N SER A 98 -7.28 -3.52 16.94
CA SER A 98 -7.00 -2.10 16.75
C SER A 98 -7.37 -1.30 18.01
N PRO A 99 -6.78 -0.11 18.25
CA PRO A 99 -7.12 0.73 19.41
C PRO A 99 -8.60 1.12 19.47
N SER A 100 -9.25 1.29 18.31
CA SER A 100 -10.66 1.71 18.24
C SER A 100 -11.67 0.58 18.37
N ALA A 101 -11.31 -0.65 18.00
CA ALA A 101 -12.23 -1.80 17.94
C ALA A 101 -11.88 -2.93 18.91
N GLY A 102 -10.73 -2.84 19.61
CA GLY A 102 -10.22 -3.94 20.42
C GLY A 102 -9.85 -5.15 19.57
N VAL A 103 -10.01 -6.36 20.09
CA VAL A 103 -9.80 -7.61 19.35
C VAL A 103 -10.90 -7.81 18.31
N ILE A 104 -10.51 -7.83 17.03
CA ILE A 104 -11.41 -7.97 15.87
C ILE A 104 -11.62 -9.45 15.54
N CYS A 105 -10.53 -10.23 15.55
CA CYS A 105 -10.54 -11.66 15.24
C CYS A 105 -9.97 -12.44 16.43
N LYS A 106 -10.82 -13.24 17.10
CA LYS A 106 -10.41 -14.04 18.26
C LYS A 106 -9.62 -15.27 17.83
N ASP A 107 -10.08 -15.96 16.76
CA ASP A 107 -9.42 -17.11 16.15
C ASP A 107 -8.50 -16.61 15.02
N PHE A 108 -7.44 -15.90 15.41
CA PHE A 108 -6.52 -15.25 14.48
C PHE A 108 -5.40 -16.20 14.07
N ASP A 109 -5.46 -16.65 12.82
CA ASP A 109 -4.38 -17.34 12.14
C ASP A 109 -3.98 -16.53 10.90
N PRO A 110 -2.81 -15.84 10.92
CA PRO A 110 -2.40 -14.94 9.85
C PRO A 110 -2.17 -15.66 8.52
N VAL A 111 -1.71 -16.91 8.55
CA VAL A 111 -1.44 -17.68 7.34
C VAL A 111 -2.74 -18.16 6.69
N ARG A 112 -3.68 -18.67 7.47
CA ARG A 112 -5.01 -19.07 6.98
C ARG A 112 -5.72 -17.88 6.35
N ILE A 113 -5.76 -16.75 7.05
CA ILE A 113 -6.40 -15.51 6.57
C ILE A 113 -5.76 -15.03 5.26
N ALA A 114 -4.43 -15.04 5.17
CA ALA A 114 -3.70 -14.62 3.97
C ALA A 114 -4.02 -15.51 2.76
N ARG A 115 -4.11 -16.83 2.96
CA ARG A 115 -4.49 -17.80 1.91
C ARG A 115 -5.94 -17.58 1.45
N GLU A 116 -6.85 -17.34 2.39
CA GLU A 116 -8.25 -17.05 2.06
C GLU A 116 -8.36 -15.75 1.23
N TYR A 117 -7.60 -14.70 1.57
CA TYR A 117 -7.53 -13.46 0.79
C TYR A 117 -6.96 -13.69 -0.62
N GLU A 118 -5.86 -14.45 -0.73
CA GLU A 118 -5.27 -14.79 -2.04
C GLU A 118 -6.25 -15.59 -2.90
N ALA A 119 -6.89 -16.61 -2.35
CA ALA A 119 -7.88 -17.44 -3.05
C ALA A 119 -9.12 -16.64 -3.47
N ALA A 120 -9.49 -15.61 -2.71
CA ALA A 120 -10.63 -14.76 -3.00
C ALA A 120 -10.34 -13.61 -3.98
N GLY A 121 -9.07 -13.43 -4.42
CA GLY A 121 -8.70 -12.47 -5.46
C GLY A 121 -8.17 -11.12 -4.94
N ALA A 122 -7.69 -11.05 -3.69
CA ALA A 122 -6.92 -9.89 -3.24
C ALA A 122 -5.70 -9.66 -4.15
N SER A 123 -5.35 -8.39 -4.40
CA SER A 123 -4.20 -8.01 -5.22
C SER A 123 -2.91 -7.94 -4.42
N CYS A 124 -2.98 -7.47 -3.17
CA CYS A 124 -1.88 -7.35 -2.22
C CYS A 124 -2.40 -7.61 -0.80
N LEU A 125 -1.47 -7.85 0.13
CA LEU A 125 -1.79 -7.92 1.55
C LEU A 125 -1.14 -6.79 2.33
N SER A 126 -1.85 -6.27 3.33
CA SER A 126 -1.35 -5.37 4.35
C SER A 126 -1.25 -6.14 5.66
N VAL A 127 -0.06 -6.22 6.26
CA VAL A 127 0.17 -7.00 7.48
C VAL A 127 0.54 -6.05 8.62
N LEU A 128 -0.29 -6.04 9.68
CA LEU A 128 0.00 -5.27 10.89
C LEU A 128 1.18 -5.90 11.62
N THR A 129 2.21 -5.09 11.86
CA THR A 129 3.42 -5.54 12.60
C THR A 129 3.57 -4.83 13.95
N ASP A 130 2.78 -3.80 14.25
CA ASP A 130 2.76 -3.19 15.58
C ASP A 130 2.15 -4.15 16.63
N GLU A 131 2.96 -4.51 17.64
CA GLU A 131 2.57 -5.50 18.66
C GLU A 131 1.63 -4.91 19.71
N LYS A 132 1.96 -3.75 20.24
CA LYS A 132 1.31 -3.21 21.43
C LYS A 132 -0.12 -2.76 21.19
N PHE A 133 -0.39 -2.09 20.09
CA PHE A 133 -1.68 -1.46 19.81
C PHE A 133 -2.54 -2.27 18.84
N PHE A 134 -1.92 -3.09 18.00
CA PHE A 134 -2.62 -3.87 16.97
C PHE A 134 -2.49 -5.37 17.15
N GLN A 135 -1.73 -5.84 18.16
CA GLN A 135 -1.40 -7.25 18.36
C GLN A 135 -0.85 -7.90 17.08
N GLY A 136 -0.07 -7.11 16.32
CA GLY A 136 0.64 -7.54 15.13
C GLY A 136 1.96 -8.25 15.47
N SER A 137 2.71 -8.64 14.45
CA SER A 137 4.08 -9.18 14.62
C SER A 137 4.82 -9.18 13.28
N LEU A 138 6.13 -8.97 13.32
CA LEU A 138 7.01 -9.21 12.18
C LEU A 138 7.01 -10.69 11.77
N ASP A 139 6.85 -11.61 12.72
CA ASP A 139 6.70 -13.03 12.43
C ASP A 139 5.48 -13.33 11.54
N TYR A 140 4.39 -12.60 11.69
CA TYR A 140 3.23 -12.75 10.79
C TYR A 140 3.61 -12.39 9.35
N LEU A 141 4.38 -11.32 9.16
CA LEU A 141 4.84 -10.91 7.84
C LEU A 141 5.68 -12.01 7.17
N ARG A 142 6.64 -12.59 7.91
CA ARG A 142 7.49 -13.68 7.43
C ARG A 142 6.70 -14.95 7.12
N GLN A 143 5.80 -15.37 8.01
CA GLN A 143 4.97 -16.56 7.82
C GLN A 143 4.05 -16.41 6.60
N ILE A 144 3.42 -15.25 6.43
CA ILE A 144 2.58 -14.93 5.28
C ILE A 144 3.42 -14.92 4.00
N ARG A 145 4.63 -14.32 4.02
CA ARG A 145 5.54 -14.32 2.88
C ARG A 145 5.82 -15.71 2.34
N ALA A 146 6.03 -16.67 3.25
CA ALA A 146 6.29 -18.08 2.89
C ALA A 146 5.04 -18.82 2.39
N ALA A 147 3.83 -18.35 2.73
CA ALA A 147 2.59 -19.07 2.52
C ALA A 147 1.81 -18.66 1.27
N VAL A 148 1.96 -17.41 0.79
CA VAL A 148 1.22 -16.83 -0.35
C VAL A 148 2.18 -16.17 -1.33
N ARG A 149 1.68 -15.82 -2.53
CA ARG A 149 2.47 -15.16 -3.57
C ARG A 149 2.13 -13.67 -3.74
N LEU A 150 1.16 -13.15 -3.02
CA LEU A 150 0.78 -11.75 -3.07
C LEU A 150 1.88 -10.84 -2.54
N PRO A 151 2.08 -9.63 -3.11
CA PRO A 151 2.96 -8.62 -2.54
C PRO A 151 2.48 -8.18 -1.15
N LEU A 152 3.43 -7.90 -0.25
CA LEU A 152 3.17 -7.61 1.15
C LEU A 152 3.54 -6.17 1.52
N LEU A 153 2.61 -5.45 2.13
CA LEU A 153 2.83 -4.16 2.78
C LEU A 153 3.07 -4.39 4.29
N ARG A 154 4.22 -3.94 4.82
CA ARG A 154 4.39 -3.76 6.26
C ARG A 154 3.58 -2.57 6.72
N LYS A 155 2.51 -2.82 7.47
CA LYS A 155 1.64 -1.79 8.05
C LYS A 155 2.09 -1.52 9.49
N ASP A 156 2.92 -0.50 9.65
CA ASP A 156 3.54 -0.10 10.93
C ASP A 156 3.78 1.41 10.94
N PHE A 157 4.16 1.96 12.10
CA PHE A 157 4.56 3.36 12.29
C PHE A 157 6.06 3.49 12.09
N ILE A 158 6.49 3.76 10.85
CA ILE A 158 7.90 3.89 10.50
C ILE A 158 8.37 5.31 10.81
N ILE A 159 9.31 5.43 11.74
CA ILE A 159 9.91 6.68 12.21
C ILE A 159 11.45 6.68 12.15
N ASP A 160 12.05 5.58 11.71
CA ASP A 160 13.50 5.37 11.64
C ASP A 160 13.87 4.49 10.45
N GLU A 161 15.00 4.76 9.80
CA GLU A 161 15.47 4.01 8.63
C GLU A 161 15.78 2.54 8.91
N ARG A 162 16.14 2.17 10.15
CA ARG A 162 16.36 0.78 10.53
C ARG A 162 15.12 -0.08 10.39
N GLN A 163 13.92 0.51 10.56
CA GLN A 163 12.65 -0.20 10.32
C GLN A 163 12.43 -0.50 8.83
N ILE A 164 13.06 0.27 7.91
CA ILE A 164 13.00 -0.02 6.46
C ILE A 164 13.84 -1.26 6.14
N LEU A 165 15.06 -1.36 6.73
CA LEU A 165 15.89 -2.56 6.61
C LEU A 165 15.16 -3.78 7.16
N GLU A 166 14.63 -3.67 8.38
CA GLU A 166 13.83 -4.70 9.02
C GLU A 166 12.64 -5.14 8.15
N ALA A 167 11.94 -4.20 7.49
CA ALA A 167 10.86 -4.55 6.57
C ALA A 167 11.32 -5.45 5.42
N ILE A 168 12.50 -5.19 4.86
CA ILE A 168 13.10 -6.00 3.79
C ILE A 168 13.45 -7.39 4.32
N GLU A 169 14.16 -7.47 5.44
CA GLU A 169 14.61 -8.73 6.05
C GLU A 169 13.44 -9.65 6.43
N TRP A 170 12.31 -9.06 6.83
CA TRP A 170 11.08 -9.79 7.17
C TRP A 170 10.14 -10.03 5.99
N GLY A 171 10.50 -9.59 4.77
CA GLY A 171 9.83 -9.98 3.55
C GLY A 171 8.76 -9.02 3.02
N ALA A 172 8.77 -7.75 3.41
CA ALA A 172 7.88 -6.74 2.83
C ALA A 172 8.30 -6.35 1.40
N ASP A 173 7.33 -6.10 0.53
CA ASP A 173 7.51 -5.53 -0.81
C ASP A 173 7.13 -4.04 -0.83
N ALA A 174 6.42 -3.59 0.21
CA ALA A 174 6.02 -2.21 0.43
C ALA A 174 6.08 -1.83 1.91
N ILE A 175 6.25 -0.54 2.17
CA ILE A 175 6.17 0.07 3.50
C ILE A 175 5.15 1.19 3.55
N LEU A 176 4.70 1.53 4.76
CA LEU A 176 3.83 2.66 5.04
C LEU A 176 4.64 3.86 5.55
N LEU A 177 4.43 5.03 4.95
CA LEU A 177 4.98 6.30 5.43
C LEU A 177 3.82 7.24 5.77
N ILE A 178 3.59 7.50 7.05
CA ILE A 178 2.49 8.33 7.53
C ILE A 178 2.95 9.78 7.63
N VAL A 179 2.41 10.68 6.81
CA VAL A 179 2.84 12.08 6.75
C VAL A 179 2.61 12.80 8.08
N ALA A 180 1.55 12.44 8.81
CA ALA A 180 1.23 13.04 10.11
C ALA A 180 2.31 12.88 11.20
N ILE A 181 3.16 11.86 11.10
CA ILE A 181 4.17 11.55 12.13
C ILE A 181 5.62 11.81 11.67
N LEU A 182 5.82 12.19 10.41
CA LEU A 182 7.15 12.42 9.83
C LEU A 182 7.37 13.91 9.53
N SER A 183 8.59 14.39 9.76
CA SER A 183 9.02 15.69 9.21
C SER A 183 9.17 15.60 7.67
N ASP A 184 9.26 16.75 6.99
CA ASP A 184 9.47 16.76 5.53
C ASP A 184 10.81 16.10 5.15
N GLU A 185 11.85 16.28 5.97
CA GLU A 185 13.18 15.66 5.81
C GLU A 185 13.10 14.13 5.98
N GLN A 186 12.43 13.67 7.04
CA GLN A 186 12.24 12.24 7.28
C GLN A 186 11.43 11.60 6.16
N LEU A 187 10.33 12.22 5.76
CA LEU A 187 9.47 11.72 4.68
C LEU A 187 10.25 11.57 3.38
N LYS A 188 11.04 12.60 3.00
CA LYS A 188 11.90 12.57 1.82
C LYS A 188 12.98 11.48 1.93
N LYS A 189 13.69 11.41 3.06
CA LYS A 189 14.75 10.42 3.31
C LYS A 189 14.22 9.01 3.22
N PHE A 190 13.14 8.69 3.94
CA PHE A 190 12.61 7.33 4.00
C PHE A 190 12.00 6.89 2.67
N HIS A 191 11.31 7.82 1.97
CA HIS A 191 10.79 7.55 0.63
C HIS A 191 11.92 7.24 -0.36
N SER A 192 13.00 8.05 -0.37
CA SER A 192 14.17 7.82 -1.23
C SER A 192 14.82 6.47 -0.93
N LEU A 193 15.14 6.20 0.35
CA LEU A 193 15.75 4.94 0.78
C LEU A 193 14.91 3.72 0.35
N ALA A 194 13.59 3.76 0.58
CA ALA A 194 12.70 2.66 0.22
C ALA A 194 12.66 2.44 -1.30
N THR A 195 12.47 3.51 -2.08
CA THR A 195 12.34 3.41 -3.54
C THR A 195 13.64 3.02 -4.22
N GLU A 196 14.80 3.51 -3.75
CA GLU A 196 16.12 3.11 -4.23
C GLU A 196 16.44 1.63 -3.95
N ALA A 197 15.92 1.10 -2.85
CA ALA A 197 16.01 -0.34 -2.55
C ALA A 197 15.00 -1.19 -3.34
N GLY A 198 14.04 -0.59 -4.03
CA GLY A 198 13.01 -1.29 -4.79
C GLY A 198 11.75 -1.64 -3.99
N LEU A 199 11.59 -1.12 -2.76
CA LEU A 199 10.31 -1.18 -2.04
C LEU A 199 9.33 -0.17 -2.61
N ALA A 200 8.04 -0.53 -2.66
CA ALA A 200 6.99 0.47 -2.82
C ALA A 200 6.79 1.23 -1.48
N ALA A 201 6.47 2.53 -1.57
CA ALA A 201 6.13 3.34 -0.41
C ALA A 201 4.69 3.85 -0.53
N LEU A 202 3.80 3.36 0.33
CA LEU A 202 2.45 3.90 0.48
C LEU A 202 2.52 5.12 1.40
N VAL A 203 2.34 6.31 0.83
CA VAL A 203 2.41 7.57 1.56
C VAL A 203 1.01 7.94 2.04
N GLU A 204 0.74 7.77 3.33
CA GLU A 204 -0.57 7.98 3.94
C GLU A 204 -0.79 9.43 4.32
N VAL A 205 -1.95 9.98 3.91
CA VAL A 205 -2.39 11.35 4.19
C VAL A 205 -3.83 11.39 4.69
N HIS A 206 -4.18 12.40 5.50
CA HIS A 206 -5.50 12.57 6.13
C HIS A 206 -6.20 13.87 5.71
N ASP A 207 -5.46 14.85 5.23
CA ASP A 207 -5.97 16.15 4.83
C ASP A 207 -5.17 16.79 3.68
N GLU A 208 -5.58 17.98 3.26
CA GLU A 208 -4.95 18.70 2.16
C GLU A 208 -3.53 19.16 2.49
N ALA A 209 -3.25 19.55 3.73
CA ALA A 209 -1.94 20.01 4.14
C ALA A 209 -0.92 18.86 4.10
N GLU A 210 -1.31 17.67 4.55
CA GLU A 210 -0.51 16.47 4.44
C GLU A 210 -0.32 16.03 2.99
N LEU A 211 -1.37 16.14 2.15
CA LEU A 211 -1.27 15.87 0.72
C LEU A 211 -0.27 16.80 0.04
N GLU A 212 -0.28 18.11 0.36
CA GLU A 212 0.68 19.09 -0.15
C GLU A 212 2.13 18.70 0.21
N ARG A 213 2.36 18.23 1.44
CA ARG A 213 3.66 17.74 1.89
C ARG A 213 4.08 16.48 1.13
N ALA A 214 3.18 15.50 1.02
CA ALA A 214 3.41 14.26 0.29
C ALA A 214 3.79 14.51 -1.18
N MET A 215 3.11 15.43 -1.85
CA MET A 215 3.36 15.72 -3.26
C MET A 215 4.76 16.31 -3.53
N LYS A 216 5.45 16.87 -2.54
CA LYS A 216 6.83 17.39 -2.70
C LYS A 216 7.84 16.27 -3.02
N ILE A 217 7.55 15.04 -2.63
CA ILE A 217 8.42 13.88 -2.90
C ILE A 217 7.99 13.06 -4.12
N SER A 218 6.95 13.50 -4.86
CA SER A 218 6.42 12.84 -6.06
C SER A 218 6.19 11.32 -5.88
N PRO A 219 5.37 10.91 -4.91
CA PRO A 219 5.18 9.49 -4.61
C PRO A 219 4.39 8.78 -5.70
N LEU A 220 4.69 7.50 -5.95
CA LEU A 220 3.90 6.65 -6.86
C LEU A 220 2.60 6.15 -6.23
N LEU A 221 2.54 6.06 -4.89
CA LEU A 221 1.36 5.64 -4.16
C LEU A 221 1.00 6.66 -3.08
N ILE A 222 -0.23 7.14 -3.11
CA ILE A 222 -0.83 7.92 -2.03
C ILE A 222 -1.98 7.13 -1.44
N GLY A 223 -1.94 6.93 -0.12
CA GLY A 223 -3.02 6.39 0.68
C GLY A 223 -3.82 7.53 1.31
N VAL A 224 -5.11 7.62 1.04
CA VAL A 224 -5.98 8.54 1.77
C VAL A 224 -6.69 7.77 2.88
N ASN A 225 -6.34 8.06 4.11
CA ASN A 225 -6.98 7.45 5.26
C ASN A 225 -8.23 8.26 5.65
N ASN A 226 -9.40 7.67 5.42
CA ASN A 226 -10.70 8.26 5.75
C ASN A 226 -10.97 8.35 7.26
N ARG A 227 -10.13 7.74 8.10
CA ARG A 227 -10.24 7.80 9.56
C ARG A 227 -9.44 8.98 10.10
N ASN A 228 -10.11 9.91 10.73
CA ASN A 228 -9.45 10.96 11.49
C ASN A 228 -8.74 10.35 12.72
N LEU A 229 -7.41 10.48 12.79
CA LEU A 229 -6.60 9.85 13.85
C LEU A 229 -6.78 10.47 15.24
N LYS A 230 -7.44 11.64 15.33
CA LYS A 230 -7.75 12.31 16.61
C LYS A 230 -9.11 11.93 17.16
N THR A 231 -10.12 11.83 16.28
CA THR A 231 -11.53 11.60 16.68
C THR A 231 -12.02 10.20 16.37
N PHE A 232 -11.26 9.40 15.64
CA PHE A 232 -11.62 8.09 15.06
C PHE A 232 -12.83 8.11 14.12
N LYS A 233 -13.36 9.29 13.81
CA LYS A 233 -14.47 9.43 12.88
C LYS A 233 -14.01 9.05 11.47
N VAL A 234 -14.85 8.30 10.77
CA VAL A 234 -14.59 7.87 9.39
C VAL A 234 -15.51 8.61 8.45
N ASP A 235 -14.94 9.14 7.34
CA ASP A 235 -15.70 9.84 6.32
C ASP A 235 -15.06 9.65 4.92
N LEU A 236 -15.75 8.94 4.04
CA LEU A 236 -15.29 8.68 2.67
C LEU A 236 -15.16 9.95 1.80
N VAL A 237 -15.84 11.04 2.19
CA VAL A 237 -15.69 12.37 1.54
C VAL A 237 -14.24 12.85 1.60
N THR A 238 -13.44 12.41 2.58
CA THR A 238 -12.02 12.71 2.65
C THR A 238 -11.29 12.26 1.39
N THR A 239 -11.50 11.00 0.96
CA THR A 239 -10.90 10.50 -0.29
C THR A 239 -11.41 11.27 -1.51
N GLU A 240 -12.69 11.56 -1.60
CA GLU A 240 -13.26 12.30 -2.75
C GLU A 240 -12.65 13.70 -2.89
N ARG A 241 -12.54 14.42 -1.77
CA ARG A 241 -11.95 15.77 -1.72
C ARG A 241 -10.47 15.75 -2.14
N LEU A 242 -9.68 14.84 -1.56
CA LEU A 242 -8.25 14.75 -1.86
C LEU A 242 -8.00 14.21 -3.28
N ALA A 243 -8.83 13.30 -3.78
CA ALA A 243 -8.79 12.85 -5.17
C ALA A 243 -9.05 14.00 -6.16
N ALA A 244 -10.04 14.87 -5.89
CA ALA A 244 -10.30 16.06 -6.70
C ALA A 244 -9.09 17.01 -6.72
N ARG A 245 -8.42 17.17 -5.57
CA ARG A 245 -7.20 17.98 -5.45
C ARG A 245 -6.04 17.40 -6.25
N LEU A 246 -5.85 16.09 -6.22
CA LEU A 246 -4.84 15.40 -7.04
C LEU A 246 -5.10 15.57 -8.54
N LYS A 247 -6.35 15.43 -8.99
CA LYS A 247 -6.73 15.62 -10.39
C LYS A 247 -6.49 17.04 -10.87
N SER A 248 -6.78 18.04 -10.05
CA SER A 248 -6.55 19.46 -10.41
C SER A 248 -5.08 19.79 -10.58
N ARG A 249 -4.18 19.08 -9.91
CA ARG A 249 -2.72 19.22 -10.07
C ARG A 249 -2.16 18.46 -11.27
N ALA A 250 -2.76 17.36 -11.65
CA ALA A 250 -2.37 16.59 -12.86
C ALA A 250 -2.58 17.40 -14.16
N GLY A 251 -3.44 18.45 -14.15
CA GLY A 251 -3.53 19.46 -15.20
C GLY A 251 -2.37 20.45 -15.23
N PHE A 252 -1.54 20.51 -14.22
CA PHE A 252 -0.28 21.23 -14.15
C PHE A 252 0.83 20.26 -14.54
N GLN A 253 1.39 20.41 -15.72
CA GLN A 253 2.33 19.54 -16.43
C GLN A 253 3.26 18.70 -15.52
N PRO A 254 3.47 17.39 -15.84
CA PRO A 254 4.62 16.70 -15.31
C PRO A 254 5.87 17.49 -15.72
N ALA A 255 6.77 17.70 -14.77
CA ALA A 255 8.06 18.28 -15.06
C ALA A 255 8.70 17.49 -16.22
N LEU A 256 9.01 18.19 -17.31
CA LEU A 256 9.43 17.66 -18.61
C LEU A 256 10.76 16.86 -18.60
N ASP A 257 11.30 16.54 -17.42
CA ASP A 257 12.61 15.91 -17.25
C ASP A 257 12.61 14.45 -16.75
N ARG A 258 11.45 13.79 -16.63
CA ARG A 258 11.41 12.36 -16.30
C ARG A 258 10.77 11.57 -17.43
N GLN A 259 11.59 10.82 -18.17
CA GLN A 259 11.16 9.88 -19.22
C GLN A 259 10.23 8.75 -18.71
N ASP A 260 10.02 8.64 -17.36
CA ASP A 260 9.23 7.61 -16.70
C ASP A 260 8.18 8.18 -15.72
N ALA A 261 7.57 9.33 -16.00
CA ALA A 261 6.55 9.91 -15.13
C ALA A 261 5.29 9.04 -15.09
N ARG A 262 5.29 8.00 -14.25
CA ARG A 262 4.09 7.22 -13.94
C ARG A 262 3.16 8.07 -13.09
N PRO A 263 1.83 8.05 -13.38
CA PRO A 263 0.88 8.79 -12.56
C PRO A 263 0.83 8.22 -11.13
N THR A 264 0.66 9.10 -10.15
CA THR A 264 0.42 8.70 -8.76
C THR A 264 -0.86 7.87 -8.66
N LEU A 265 -0.78 6.70 -8.06
CA LEU A 265 -1.92 5.83 -7.78
C LEU A 265 -2.55 6.21 -6.44
N LEU A 266 -3.87 6.36 -6.43
CA LEU A 266 -4.64 6.67 -5.24
C LEU A 266 -5.18 5.38 -4.62
N VAL A 267 -4.89 5.17 -3.34
CA VAL A 267 -5.44 4.12 -2.48
C VAL A 267 -6.37 4.76 -1.46
N ALA A 268 -7.58 4.25 -1.31
CA ALA A 268 -8.50 4.67 -0.25
C ALA A 268 -8.45 3.69 0.91
N GLU A 269 -8.34 4.21 2.15
CA GLU A 269 -8.19 3.42 3.35
C GLU A 269 -9.26 3.77 4.40
N SER A 270 -9.65 2.80 5.20
CA SER A 270 -10.64 2.91 6.28
C SER A 270 -12.08 3.22 5.83
N GLY A 271 -13.04 2.65 6.55
CA GLY A 271 -14.47 2.94 6.38
C GLY A 271 -15.13 2.33 5.16
N ILE A 272 -14.51 1.35 4.54
CA ILE A 272 -15.01 0.68 3.34
C ILE A 272 -15.67 -0.62 3.77
N HIS A 273 -16.98 -0.71 3.58
CA HIS A 273 -17.80 -1.83 4.08
C HIS A 273 -18.57 -2.55 2.99
N THR A 274 -18.95 -1.84 1.93
CA THR A 274 -19.84 -2.34 0.89
C THR A 274 -19.24 -2.15 -0.50
N ARG A 275 -19.76 -2.90 -1.46
CA ARG A 275 -19.45 -2.69 -2.88
C ARG A 275 -19.80 -1.27 -3.35
N THR A 276 -20.87 -0.69 -2.81
CA THR A 276 -21.26 0.70 -3.11
C THR A 276 -20.17 1.68 -2.69
N ASP A 277 -19.52 1.46 -1.52
CA ASP A 277 -18.38 2.29 -1.09
C ASP A 277 -17.21 2.15 -2.07
N VAL A 278 -16.92 0.94 -2.51
CA VAL A 278 -15.85 0.67 -3.48
C VAL A 278 -16.12 1.35 -4.81
N GLU A 279 -17.35 1.24 -5.36
CA GLU A 279 -17.71 1.91 -6.62
C GLU A 279 -17.67 3.43 -6.50
N ARG A 280 -18.10 3.99 -5.37
CA ARG A 280 -18.01 5.42 -5.06
C ARG A 280 -16.54 5.90 -5.08
N LEU A 281 -15.65 5.18 -4.43
CA LEU A 281 -14.22 5.51 -4.38
C LEU A 281 -13.54 5.35 -5.74
N LYS A 282 -13.93 4.34 -6.51
CA LYS A 282 -13.48 4.12 -7.89
C LYS A 282 -13.87 5.30 -8.80
N GLN A 283 -15.11 5.82 -8.69
CA GLN A 283 -15.57 6.97 -9.46
C GLN A 283 -14.74 8.23 -9.17
N CYS A 284 -14.27 8.45 -7.95
CA CYS A 284 -13.38 9.56 -7.66
C CYS A 284 -11.93 9.34 -8.11
N GLY A 285 -11.58 8.13 -8.58
CA GLY A 285 -10.28 7.82 -9.20
C GLY A 285 -9.36 6.95 -8.38
N ALA A 286 -9.84 6.39 -7.25
CA ALA A 286 -9.08 5.38 -6.51
C ALA A 286 -8.79 4.18 -7.42
N LYS A 287 -7.54 3.71 -7.40
CA LYS A 287 -7.07 2.52 -8.12
C LYS A 287 -7.07 1.28 -7.24
N ALA A 288 -6.98 1.50 -5.93
CA ALA A 288 -7.02 0.44 -4.93
C ALA A 288 -7.80 0.89 -3.69
N VAL A 289 -8.29 -0.09 -2.95
CA VAL A 289 -8.83 0.08 -1.60
C VAL A 289 -8.04 -0.79 -0.62
N LEU A 290 -7.76 -0.26 0.57
CA LEU A 290 -7.17 -1.00 1.68
C LEU A 290 -8.26 -1.28 2.72
N VAL A 291 -8.58 -2.56 2.92
CA VAL A 291 -9.71 -3.00 3.74
C VAL A 291 -9.28 -4.09 4.70
N GLY A 292 -9.61 -3.91 5.97
CA GLY A 292 -9.30 -4.89 7.03
C GLY A 292 -10.51 -5.21 7.88
N GLU A 293 -10.98 -4.26 8.67
CA GLU A 293 -11.99 -4.49 9.72
C GLU A 293 -13.27 -5.15 9.19
N SER A 294 -13.81 -4.69 8.07
CA SER A 294 -15.03 -5.26 7.47
C SER A 294 -14.84 -6.68 6.94
N LEU A 295 -13.64 -7.02 6.47
CA LEU A 295 -13.32 -8.38 6.01
C LEU A 295 -13.09 -9.35 7.18
N MET A 296 -12.55 -8.86 8.30
CA MET A 296 -12.17 -9.66 9.46
C MET A 296 -13.33 -9.89 10.47
N ARG A 297 -14.38 -9.04 10.44
CA ARG A 297 -15.53 -9.14 11.38
C ARG A 297 -16.47 -10.26 10.97
N GLY A 298 -16.28 -11.47 11.51
CA GLY A 298 -17.22 -12.61 11.42
C GLY A 298 -17.58 -13.07 9.99
N GLY A 299 -17.88 -14.34 9.82
CA GLY A 299 -18.28 -14.93 8.54
C GLY A 299 -17.12 -15.36 7.65
N ASP A 300 -17.47 -15.82 6.45
CA ASP A 300 -16.53 -16.31 5.45
C ASP A 300 -15.78 -15.16 4.77
N ILE A 301 -14.49 -15.10 4.99
CA ILE A 301 -13.58 -14.06 4.42
C ILE A 301 -13.66 -14.05 2.89
N GLY A 302 -13.65 -15.23 2.26
CA GLY A 302 -13.68 -15.35 0.81
C GLY A 302 -14.96 -14.77 0.20
N THR A 303 -16.11 -15.02 0.83
CA THR A 303 -17.38 -14.44 0.41
C THR A 303 -17.39 -12.93 0.53
N LYS A 304 -16.91 -12.38 1.67
CA LYS A 304 -16.84 -10.93 1.86
C LYS A 304 -15.93 -10.22 0.85
N VAL A 305 -14.80 -10.83 0.50
CA VAL A 305 -13.92 -10.28 -0.53
C VAL A 305 -14.66 -10.23 -1.86
N ARG A 306 -15.31 -11.33 -2.28
CA ARG A 306 -16.07 -11.36 -3.54
C ARG A 306 -17.24 -10.37 -3.54
N GLU A 307 -17.96 -10.22 -2.44
CA GLU A 307 -19.03 -9.23 -2.31
C GLU A 307 -18.51 -7.80 -2.45
N LEU A 308 -17.28 -7.54 -1.96
CA LEU A 308 -16.70 -6.20 -1.97
C LEU A 308 -16.16 -5.80 -3.34
N ILE A 309 -15.44 -6.70 -4.02
CA ILE A 309 -14.74 -6.35 -5.29
C ILE A 309 -15.39 -6.98 -6.54
N GLY A 310 -16.32 -7.88 -6.37
CA GLY A 310 -17.18 -8.41 -7.40
C GLY A 310 -16.69 -9.58 -8.14
#